data_b6a01a86f631034de96bbf2226e7f695
#
_entry.id   b6a01a86f631034de96bbf2226e7f695
#
_cell.length_a   1.000
_cell.length_b   1.000
_cell.length_c   1.000
_cell.angle_alpha   90.00
_cell.angle_beta   90.00
_cell.angle_gamma   90.00
#
_symmetry.space_group_name_H-M   'P 1'
#
loop_
_entity.id
_entity.type
_entity.pdbx_description
1 polymer ?
#
loop_
_entity_poly.entity_id
_entity_poly.type
_entity_poly.pdbx_seq_one_letter_code
_entity_poly.pdbx_strand_id
1 'polypeptide(L)'
;MYLMINGTKHTVSRRILTGDTVKYLSVTPEPVDVSGLISMYRDDGFLLCADDSEGYERTVYNGTILTLTNAPEPEPQPEPEPVWHATQAQMDASVKLASMSVMTMSLTADETITVAALYPDWTEGTYEVGNIRLALGQPWKCRQAHDTETYPDITPDGSAWRTFWIPFHGTTQETALPWVEPTMAEDMYKSGEYMVWTDGQTYKCVSDTNFSPEDYPEAWEVVQDE
;
A
#
# COMPACT_ATOMS: atom_id res chain seq x y z
N MET A 1 -42.47 6.86 -30.49
CA MET A 1 -42.97 8.16 -30.07
C MET A 1 -42.02 9.23 -30.59
N TYR A 2 -42.53 10.45 -30.81
CA TYR A 2 -41.70 11.56 -31.30
C TYR A 2 -42.06 12.87 -30.59
N LEU A 3 -41.07 13.79 -30.57
CA LEU A 3 -41.28 15.16 -30.17
C LEU A 3 -41.34 16.06 -31.41
N MET A 4 -42.17 17.08 -31.32
CA MET A 4 -42.12 18.23 -32.23
C MET A 4 -41.56 19.42 -31.44
N ILE A 5 -40.40 19.92 -31.90
CA ILE A 5 -39.71 21.09 -31.36
C ILE A 5 -39.48 22.06 -32.52
N ASN A 6 -40.03 23.24 -32.44
CA ASN A 6 -39.92 24.24 -33.50
C ASN A 6 -40.23 23.71 -34.92
N GLY A 7 -41.25 22.84 -35.03
CA GLY A 7 -41.64 22.23 -36.32
C GLY A 7 -40.76 21.07 -36.77
N THR A 8 -39.68 20.76 -36.04
CA THR A 8 -38.80 19.63 -36.31
C THR A 8 -39.19 18.39 -35.50
N LYS A 9 -39.18 17.22 -36.17
CA LYS A 9 -39.50 15.94 -35.55
C LYS A 9 -38.26 15.25 -35.01
N HIS A 10 -38.29 14.88 -33.69
CA HIS A 10 -37.25 14.16 -33.01
C HIS A 10 -37.82 12.83 -32.46
N THR A 11 -37.10 11.74 -32.56
CA THR A 11 -37.51 10.50 -31.90
C THR A 11 -37.28 10.65 -30.41
N VAL A 12 -38.14 10.01 -29.60
CA VAL A 12 -38.05 10.01 -28.13
C VAL A 12 -38.54 8.66 -27.61
N SER A 13 -37.87 8.15 -26.58
CA SER A 13 -38.29 6.89 -25.95
C SER A 13 -39.23 7.11 -24.78
N ARG A 14 -39.01 8.14 -23.96
CA ARG A 14 -39.75 8.37 -22.73
C ARG A 14 -39.69 9.81 -22.26
N ARG A 15 -40.77 10.28 -21.60
CA ARG A 15 -40.79 11.53 -20.81
C ARG A 15 -40.81 11.15 -19.30
N ILE A 16 -40.05 11.85 -18.51
CA ILE A 16 -40.03 11.75 -17.02
C ILE A 16 -40.26 13.14 -16.47
N LEU A 17 -41.18 13.26 -15.53
CA LEU A 17 -41.42 14.46 -14.76
C LEU A 17 -41.01 14.18 -13.29
N THR A 18 -40.16 15.00 -12.72
CA THR A 18 -39.74 14.89 -11.32
C THR A 18 -39.63 16.29 -10.74
N GLY A 19 -40.60 16.67 -9.88
CA GLY A 19 -40.73 18.04 -9.39
C GLY A 19 -40.81 19.03 -10.56
N ASP A 20 -39.97 20.05 -10.54
CA ASP A 20 -39.91 21.11 -11.57
C ASP A 20 -38.97 20.77 -12.74
N THR A 21 -38.70 19.49 -12.97
CA THR A 21 -37.81 19.02 -14.03
C THR A 21 -38.50 18.03 -14.93
N VAL A 22 -38.48 18.29 -16.24
CA VAL A 22 -38.92 17.36 -17.30
C VAL A 22 -37.68 16.86 -18.05
N LYS A 23 -37.64 15.54 -18.26
CA LYS A 23 -36.60 14.90 -19.07
C LYS A 23 -37.22 14.10 -20.18
N TYR A 24 -36.76 14.32 -21.41
CA TYR A 24 -37.06 13.52 -22.57
C TYR A 24 -35.83 12.65 -22.88
N LEU A 25 -36.01 11.33 -22.87
CA LEU A 25 -34.91 10.36 -23.05
C LEU A 25 -34.79 9.94 -24.52
N SER A 26 -33.57 9.72 -24.97
CA SER A 26 -33.25 9.25 -26.32
C SER A 26 -33.78 10.19 -27.41
N VAL A 27 -33.56 11.51 -27.22
CA VAL A 27 -33.99 12.50 -28.20
C VAL A 27 -32.96 12.53 -29.34
N THR A 28 -33.42 12.23 -30.55
CA THR A 28 -32.57 12.24 -31.78
C THR A 28 -33.41 12.64 -33.01
N PRO A 29 -32.86 13.41 -33.95
CA PRO A 29 -31.54 14.11 -33.90
C PRO A 29 -31.50 15.14 -32.78
N GLU A 30 -30.30 15.69 -32.54
CA GLU A 30 -30.10 16.81 -31.60
C GLU A 30 -30.98 17.98 -31.95
N PRO A 31 -31.72 18.57 -30.99
CA PRO A 31 -32.49 19.78 -31.23
C PRO A 31 -31.54 20.99 -31.34
N VAL A 32 -31.64 21.71 -32.44
CA VAL A 32 -30.80 22.90 -32.71
C VAL A 32 -31.23 24.12 -31.89
N ASP A 33 -32.52 24.23 -31.64
CA ASP A 33 -33.13 25.27 -30.85
C ASP A 33 -34.30 24.66 -30.06
N VAL A 34 -34.31 24.89 -28.77
CA VAL A 34 -35.37 24.39 -27.86
C VAL A 34 -36.08 25.59 -27.27
N SER A 35 -36.87 26.26 -28.06
CA SER A 35 -37.70 27.38 -27.63
C SER A 35 -39.19 27.08 -27.84
N GLY A 36 -40.06 27.64 -27.01
CA GLY A 36 -41.49 27.52 -27.15
C GLY A 36 -42.02 26.11 -26.80
N LEU A 37 -43.09 25.70 -27.46
CA LEU A 37 -43.88 24.51 -27.16
C LEU A 37 -43.20 23.23 -27.68
N ILE A 38 -42.91 22.31 -26.78
CA ILE A 38 -42.40 20.98 -27.05
C ILE A 38 -43.58 19.98 -26.92
N SER A 39 -44.01 19.40 -28.03
CA SER A 39 -45.16 18.49 -28.05
C SER A 39 -44.72 17.07 -28.30
N MET A 40 -45.14 16.13 -27.43
CA MET A 40 -44.86 14.71 -27.55
C MET A 40 -46.06 13.93 -28.13
N TYR A 41 -45.80 13.18 -29.15
CA TYR A 41 -46.80 12.43 -29.87
C TYR A 41 -46.51 10.92 -29.86
N ARG A 42 -47.60 10.12 -29.92
CA ARG A 42 -47.52 8.73 -30.32
C ARG A 42 -47.28 8.61 -31.81
N ASP A 43 -46.84 7.46 -32.29
CA ASP A 43 -46.54 7.26 -33.73
C ASP A 43 -47.79 7.36 -34.62
N ASP A 44 -48.95 7.20 -34.08
CA ASP A 44 -50.26 7.41 -34.74
C ASP A 44 -50.69 8.89 -34.81
N GLY A 45 -49.89 9.80 -34.30
CA GLY A 45 -50.14 11.24 -34.29
C GLY A 45 -50.98 11.74 -33.11
N PHE A 46 -51.25 10.88 -32.11
CA PHE A 46 -52.00 11.29 -30.93
C PHE A 46 -51.07 12.08 -29.99
N LEU A 47 -51.49 13.29 -29.59
CA LEU A 47 -50.74 14.14 -28.64
C LEU A 47 -50.82 13.50 -27.24
N LEU A 48 -49.64 13.24 -26.65
CA LEU A 48 -49.48 12.68 -25.31
C LEU A 48 -49.33 13.75 -24.25
N CYS A 49 -48.49 14.75 -24.51
CA CYS A 49 -48.28 15.89 -23.61
C CYS A 49 -47.57 17.03 -24.38
N ALA A 50 -47.59 18.22 -23.78
CA ALA A 50 -46.84 19.35 -24.25
C ALA A 50 -46.22 20.06 -23.05
N ASP A 51 -44.98 20.52 -23.18
CA ASP A 51 -44.29 21.31 -22.19
C ASP A 51 -43.81 22.59 -22.89
N ASP A 52 -43.95 23.73 -22.24
CA ASP A 52 -43.48 25.01 -22.75
C ASP A 52 -42.07 25.25 -22.19
N SER A 53 -41.07 25.33 -23.06
CA SER A 53 -39.70 25.57 -22.65
C SER A 53 -39.49 26.94 -21.99
N GLU A 54 -40.33 27.92 -22.30
CA GLU A 54 -40.29 29.25 -21.67
C GLU A 54 -40.75 29.22 -20.20
N GLY A 55 -41.42 28.15 -19.76
CA GLY A 55 -41.79 27.91 -18.37
C GLY A 55 -40.64 27.38 -17.52
N TYR A 56 -39.46 27.15 -18.07
CA TYR A 56 -38.29 26.65 -17.40
C TYR A 56 -37.11 27.60 -17.50
N GLU A 57 -36.36 27.76 -16.40
CA GLU A 57 -35.20 28.66 -16.36
C GLU A 57 -34.02 28.15 -17.20
N ARG A 58 -33.97 26.83 -17.40
CA ARG A 58 -32.85 26.19 -18.10
C ARG A 58 -33.27 25.00 -18.93
N THR A 59 -32.72 24.96 -20.14
CA THR A 59 -32.85 23.85 -21.07
C THR A 59 -31.47 23.31 -21.40
N VAL A 60 -31.27 22.01 -21.20
CA VAL A 60 -29.99 21.31 -21.41
C VAL A 60 -30.17 20.07 -22.24
N TYR A 61 -29.37 19.91 -23.28
CA TYR A 61 -29.27 18.67 -24.04
C TYR A 61 -27.86 18.09 -23.89
N ASN A 62 -27.75 16.81 -23.49
CA ASN A 62 -26.48 16.13 -23.24
C ASN A 62 -26.11 15.07 -24.29
N GLY A 63 -26.59 15.24 -25.53
CA GLY A 63 -26.39 14.29 -26.63
C GLY A 63 -27.45 13.16 -26.70
N THR A 64 -28.25 12.98 -25.68
CA THR A 64 -29.29 11.93 -25.63
C THR A 64 -30.53 12.34 -24.86
N ILE A 65 -30.38 13.17 -23.83
CA ILE A 65 -31.45 13.59 -22.94
C ILE A 65 -31.65 15.10 -23.07
N LEU A 66 -32.87 15.49 -23.39
CA LEU A 66 -33.31 16.89 -23.31
C LEU A 66 -33.95 17.10 -21.92
N THR A 67 -33.41 18.04 -21.16
CA THR A 67 -33.89 18.40 -19.82
C THR A 67 -34.37 19.85 -19.78
N LEU A 68 -35.58 20.06 -19.29
CA LEU A 68 -36.13 21.38 -18.95
C LEU A 68 -36.23 21.44 -17.42
N THR A 69 -35.67 22.49 -16.78
CA THR A 69 -35.62 22.51 -15.31
C THR A 69 -35.55 23.93 -14.75
N ASN A 70 -36.19 24.12 -13.62
CA ASN A 70 -36.07 25.29 -12.74
C ASN A 70 -35.10 25.00 -11.58
N ALA A 71 -34.46 23.81 -11.55
CA ALA A 71 -33.44 23.55 -10.55
C ALA A 71 -32.20 24.42 -10.78
N PRO A 72 -31.59 24.94 -9.74
CA PRO A 72 -30.35 25.73 -9.84
C PRO A 72 -29.25 24.92 -10.55
N GLU A 73 -28.37 25.62 -11.21
CA GLU A 73 -27.21 24.98 -11.81
C GLU A 73 -26.40 24.26 -10.72
N PRO A 74 -26.02 22.99 -10.91
CA PRO A 74 -25.18 22.32 -9.96
C PRO A 74 -23.87 23.10 -9.78
N GLU A 75 -23.52 23.40 -8.53
CA GLU A 75 -22.24 24.03 -8.22
C GLU A 75 -21.11 23.19 -8.84
N PRO A 76 -20.11 23.82 -9.48
CA PRO A 76 -18.97 23.12 -10.00
C PRO A 76 -18.33 22.33 -8.85
N GLN A 77 -18.23 21.02 -9.01
CA GLN A 77 -17.50 20.21 -8.03
C GLN A 77 -16.07 20.74 -7.96
N PRO A 78 -15.54 20.96 -6.75
CA PRO A 78 -14.13 21.33 -6.61
C PRO A 78 -13.27 20.30 -7.36
N GLU A 79 -12.36 20.78 -8.16
CA GLU A 79 -11.38 19.90 -8.82
C GLU A 79 -10.69 19.07 -7.73
N PRO A 80 -10.53 17.75 -7.91
CA PRO A 80 -9.82 16.93 -6.95
C PRO A 80 -8.42 17.53 -6.75
N GLU A 81 -8.05 17.75 -5.49
CA GLU A 81 -6.70 18.24 -5.18
C GLU A 81 -5.67 17.29 -5.82
N PRO A 82 -4.59 17.84 -6.41
CA PRO A 82 -3.56 17.00 -7.02
C PRO A 82 -2.95 16.09 -5.96
N VAL A 83 -3.20 14.79 -6.07
CA VAL A 83 -2.57 13.78 -5.20
C VAL A 83 -1.11 13.70 -5.61
N TRP A 84 -0.23 14.16 -4.71
CA TRP A 84 1.21 14.07 -4.94
C TRP A 84 1.67 12.61 -4.76
N HIS A 85 2.27 12.05 -5.78
CA HIS A 85 2.92 10.73 -5.73
C HIS A 85 4.42 10.90 -5.90
N ALA A 86 5.21 10.33 -4.98
CA ALA A 86 6.65 10.28 -5.14
C ALA A 86 7.01 9.46 -6.39
N THR A 87 7.93 9.96 -7.19
CA THR A 87 8.49 9.18 -8.31
C THR A 87 9.34 8.03 -7.78
N GLN A 88 9.54 6.97 -8.58
CA GLN A 88 10.41 5.86 -8.20
C GLN A 88 11.81 6.35 -7.82
N ALA A 89 12.38 7.29 -8.57
CA ALA A 89 13.69 7.88 -8.28
C ALA A 89 13.74 8.61 -6.92
N GLN A 90 12.64 9.27 -6.51
CA GLN A 90 12.56 9.92 -5.20
C GLN A 90 12.45 8.88 -4.07
N MET A 91 11.70 7.79 -4.29
CA MET A 91 11.62 6.69 -3.34
C MET A 91 12.99 6.01 -3.15
N ASP A 92 13.68 5.68 -4.25
CA ASP A 92 15.01 5.08 -4.22
C ASP A 92 16.04 5.98 -3.51
N ALA A 93 15.99 7.28 -3.77
CA ALA A 93 16.85 8.25 -3.10
C ALA A 93 16.57 8.32 -1.58
N SER A 94 15.29 8.23 -1.18
CA SER A 94 14.89 8.22 0.23
C SER A 94 15.37 6.95 0.94
N VAL A 95 15.22 5.79 0.31
CA VAL A 95 15.73 4.52 0.84
C VAL A 95 17.24 4.57 0.99
N LYS A 96 17.98 5.08 -0.01
CA LYS A 96 19.43 5.22 0.06
C LYS A 96 19.86 6.15 1.20
N LEU A 97 19.18 7.27 1.39
CA LEU A 97 19.46 8.19 2.50
C LEU A 97 19.20 7.53 3.85
N ALA A 98 18.08 6.81 3.99
CA ALA A 98 17.75 6.04 5.19
C ALA A 98 18.83 4.98 5.48
N SER A 99 19.27 4.22 4.47
CA SER A 99 20.36 3.23 4.60
C SER A 99 21.67 3.85 5.08
N MET A 100 22.03 5.02 4.57
CA MET A 100 23.22 5.73 5.04
C MET A 100 23.07 6.22 6.48
N SER A 101 21.86 6.61 6.88
CA SER A 101 21.57 7.10 8.23
C SER A 101 21.67 6.00 9.27
N VAL A 102 21.05 4.82 9.05
CA VAL A 102 21.08 3.71 10.01
C VAL A 102 22.49 3.18 10.26
N MET A 103 23.39 3.29 9.28
CA MET A 103 24.80 2.86 9.43
C MET A 103 25.58 3.71 10.43
N THR A 104 25.11 4.90 10.77
CA THR A 104 25.75 5.83 11.71
C THR A 104 25.01 5.98 13.05
N MET A 105 23.81 5.37 13.15
CA MET A 105 22.99 5.43 14.37
C MET A 105 23.43 4.37 15.39
N SER A 106 23.24 4.68 16.67
CA SER A 106 23.40 3.71 17.75
C SER A 106 22.02 3.17 18.11
N LEU A 107 21.63 2.08 17.45
CA LEU A 107 20.33 1.42 17.63
C LEU A 107 20.47 0.26 18.64
N THR A 108 19.39 -0.01 19.37
CA THR A 108 19.21 -1.24 20.15
C THR A 108 19.09 -2.45 19.21
N ALA A 109 19.10 -3.67 19.75
CA ALA A 109 18.90 -4.88 18.96
C ALA A 109 17.54 -4.85 18.23
N ASP A 110 16.44 -4.58 18.95
CA ASP A 110 15.10 -4.54 18.37
C ASP A 110 14.94 -3.44 17.31
N GLU A 111 15.50 -2.25 17.54
CA GLU A 111 15.49 -1.19 16.53
C GLU A 111 16.27 -1.60 15.29
N THR A 112 17.45 -2.24 15.46
CA THR A 112 18.26 -2.76 14.36
C THR A 112 17.50 -3.81 13.55
N ILE A 113 16.82 -4.74 14.21
CA ILE A 113 15.99 -5.77 13.58
C ILE A 113 14.82 -5.13 12.83
N THR A 114 14.14 -4.17 13.45
CA THR A 114 12.99 -3.49 12.84
C THR A 114 13.35 -2.76 11.53
N VAL A 115 14.54 -2.16 11.47
CA VAL A 115 15.03 -1.45 10.28
C VAL A 115 16.01 -2.28 9.45
N ALA A 116 16.08 -3.59 9.67
CA ALA A 116 17.06 -4.48 9.06
C ALA A 116 17.14 -4.34 7.54
N ALA A 117 16.00 -4.16 6.86
CA ALA A 117 15.93 -3.98 5.40
C ALA A 117 16.66 -2.73 4.87
N LEU A 118 17.08 -1.81 5.75
CA LEU A 118 17.87 -0.64 5.37
C LEU A 118 19.39 -0.90 5.40
N TYR A 119 19.84 -1.99 6.03
CA TYR A 119 21.24 -2.37 5.97
C TYR A 119 21.54 -3.08 4.64
N PRO A 120 22.79 -2.90 4.11
CA PRO A 120 23.19 -3.59 2.89
C PRO A 120 23.32 -5.10 3.12
N ASP A 121 23.04 -5.85 2.06
CA ASP A 121 23.31 -7.28 2.03
C ASP A 121 24.82 -7.55 2.23
N TRP A 122 25.11 -8.70 2.80
CA TRP A 122 26.48 -9.18 2.87
C TRP A 122 27.03 -9.45 1.46
N THR A 123 28.22 -8.95 1.18
CA THR A 123 28.96 -9.20 -0.06
C THR A 123 30.44 -9.38 0.27
N GLU A 124 31.22 -9.93 -0.64
CA GLU A 124 32.66 -9.96 -0.45
C GLU A 124 33.23 -8.55 -0.29
N GLY A 125 34.22 -8.39 0.61
CA GLY A 125 34.86 -7.10 0.89
C GLY A 125 35.51 -7.04 2.27
N THR A 126 35.92 -5.83 2.65
CA THR A 126 36.55 -5.55 3.94
C THR A 126 35.49 -5.11 4.96
N TYR A 127 35.56 -5.65 6.16
CA TYR A 127 34.64 -5.38 7.25
C TYR A 127 35.39 -4.90 8.50
N GLU A 128 34.83 -3.90 9.15
CA GLU A 128 35.31 -3.38 10.43
C GLU A 128 34.36 -3.78 11.56
N VAL A 129 34.89 -3.81 12.79
CA VAL A 129 34.10 -4.10 13.98
C VAL A 129 32.91 -3.14 14.08
N GLY A 130 31.72 -3.70 14.25
CA GLY A 130 30.47 -2.94 14.34
C GLY A 130 29.73 -2.79 13.01
N ASN A 131 30.34 -3.16 11.86
CA ASN A 131 29.60 -3.17 10.61
C ASN A 131 28.43 -4.15 10.70
N ILE A 132 27.26 -3.74 10.19
CA ILE A 132 26.05 -4.57 10.14
C ILE A 132 25.75 -4.91 8.66
N ARG A 133 25.41 -6.17 8.40
CA ARG A 133 25.04 -6.71 7.08
C ARG A 133 23.88 -7.66 7.20
N LEU A 134 23.07 -7.73 6.14
CA LEU A 134 22.02 -8.73 6.02
C LEU A 134 22.58 -10.01 5.41
N ALA A 135 22.31 -11.12 6.06
CA ALA A 135 22.54 -12.45 5.53
C ALA A 135 21.58 -13.44 6.18
N LEU A 136 21.18 -14.49 5.46
CA LEU A 136 20.27 -15.54 5.97
C LEU A 136 18.95 -14.99 6.52
N GLY A 137 18.46 -13.88 5.95
CA GLY A 137 17.21 -13.25 6.36
C GLY A 137 17.27 -12.44 7.65
N GLN A 138 18.45 -12.19 8.20
CA GLN A 138 18.63 -11.46 9.46
C GLN A 138 19.87 -10.55 9.44
N PRO A 139 19.94 -9.53 10.33
CA PRO A 139 21.12 -8.70 10.50
C PRO A 139 22.21 -9.44 11.27
N TRP A 140 23.46 -9.22 10.86
CA TRP A 140 24.66 -9.73 11.49
C TRP A 140 25.63 -8.59 11.77
N LYS A 141 26.21 -8.58 12.94
CA LYS A 141 27.21 -7.58 13.35
C LYS A 141 28.62 -8.16 13.26
N CYS A 142 29.50 -7.46 12.57
CA CYS A 142 30.93 -7.79 12.55
C CYS A 142 31.54 -7.55 13.94
N ARG A 143 32.08 -8.60 14.54
CA ARG A 143 32.77 -8.56 15.84
C ARG A 143 34.30 -8.50 15.74
N GLN A 144 34.86 -8.98 14.63
CA GLN A 144 36.27 -8.94 14.34
C GLN A 144 36.51 -8.45 12.92
N ALA A 145 37.37 -7.43 12.78
CA ALA A 145 37.71 -6.90 11.46
C ALA A 145 38.38 -7.96 10.58
N HIS A 146 37.98 -8.03 9.34
CA HIS A 146 38.47 -9.04 8.38
C HIS A 146 38.31 -8.59 6.93
N ASP A 147 38.95 -9.32 6.03
CA ASP A 147 38.87 -9.15 4.58
C ASP A 147 38.53 -10.50 3.93
N THR A 148 37.37 -10.56 3.28
CA THR A 148 36.86 -11.78 2.66
C THR A 148 37.53 -12.10 1.32
N GLU A 149 38.25 -11.13 0.68
CA GLU A 149 39.07 -11.45 -0.49
C GLU A 149 40.25 -12.35 -0.11
N THR A 150 40.80 -12.13 1.10
CA THR A 150 41.86 -12.94 1.65
C THR A 150 41.35 -14.24 2.29
N TYR A 151 40.14 -14.20 2.88
CA TYR A 151 39.53 -15.28 3.64
C TYR A 151 38.06 -15.49 3.21
N PRO A 152 37.80 -16.14 2.08
CA PRO A 152 36.44 -16.21 1.50
C PRO A 152 35.43 -17.01 2.35
N ASP A 153 35.88 -17.85 3.28
CA ASP A 153 35.01 -18.65 4.14
C ASP A 153 34.46 -17.89 5.37
N ILE A 154 34.79 -16.60 5.51
CA ILE A 154 34.30 -15.76 6.61
C ILE A 154 32.97 -15.10 6.24
N THR A 155 31.96 -15.92 5.94
CA THR A 155 30.59 -15.46 5.69
C THR A 155 29.73 -15.68 6.93
N PRO A 156 28.59 -15.01 7.11
CA PRO A 156 27.67 -15.30 8.23
C PRO A 156 27.17 -16.72 8.34
N ASP A 157 27.32 -17.53 7.27
CA ASP A 157 26.98 -18.95 7.22
C ASP A 157 28.21 -19.87 7.05
N GLY A 158 29.39 -19.28 6.91
CA GLY A 158 30.67 -20.01 6.73
C GLY A 158 31.13 -20.70 8.01
N SER A 159 32.06 -21.63 7.88
CA SER A 159 32.58 -22.42 9.00
C SER A 159 33.27 -21.57 10.09
N ALA A 160 33.75 -20.39 9.73
CA ALA A 160 34.45 -19.45 10.63
C ALA A 160 33.57 -18.28 11.13
N TRP A 161 32.27 -18.25 10.78
CA TRP A 161 31.40 -17.12 11.12
C TRP A 161 31.43 -16.73 12.59
N ARG A 162 31.47 -17.69 13.48
CA ARG A 162 31.46 -17.53 14.93
C ARG A 162 32.56 -16.63 15.49
N THR A 163 33.68 -16.53 14.77
CA THR A 163 34.79 -15.65 15.14
C THR A 163 34.57 -14.21 14.71
N PHE A 164 33.91 -14.01 13.57
CA PHE A 164 33.87 -12.74 12.86
C PHE A 164 32.52 -12.04 12.91
N TRP A 165 31.44 -12.79 13.10
CA TRP A 165 30.08 -12.29 13.10
C TRP A 165 29.33 -12.67 14.38
N ILE A 166 28.32 -11.90 14.73
CA ILE A 166 27.42 -12.16 15.83
C ILE A 166 25.98 -11.85 15.36
N PRO A 167 25.01 -12.76 15.58
CA PRO A 167 23.61 -12.50 15.29
C PRO A 167 23.02 -11.49 16.27
N PHE A 168 21.90 -10.88 15.92
CA PHE A 168 21.07 -10.10 16.84
C PHE A 168 20.00 -11.01 17.45
N HIS A 169 19.59 -10.73 18.69
CA HIS A 169 18.44 -11.34 19.32
C HIS A 169 17.40 -10.27 19.64
N GLY A 170 16.13 -10.51 19.25
CA GLY A 170 15.02 -9.63 19.57
C GLY A 170 14.48 -9.85 20.97
N THR A 171 13.90 -8.81 21.57
CA THR A 171 13.28 -8.90 22.90
C THR A 171 11.76 -8.85 22.85
N THR A 172 11.17 -8.91 21.66
CA THR A 172 9.73 -9.01 21.42
C THR A 172 9.41 -10.13 20.43
N GLN A 173 8.15 -10.55 20.37
CA GLN A 173 7.71 -11.56 19.41
C GLN A 173 7.90 -11.07 17.96
N GLU A 174 7.66 -9.79 17.70
CA GLU A 174 7.76 -9.18 16.36
C GLU A 174 9.22 -9.09 15.88
N THR A 175 10.17 -9.04 16.79
CA THR A 175 11.60 -8.99 16.50
C THR A 175 12.30 -10.34 16.64
N ALA A 176 11.53 -11.44 16.81
CA ALA A 176 12.07 -12.79 16.84
C ALA A 176 12.75 -13.13 15.50
N LEU A 177 14.00 -13.56 15.54
CA LEU A 177 14.78 -13.96 14.37
C LEU A 177 14.95 -15.49 14.33
N PRO A 178 15.29 -16.06 13.17
CA PRO A 178 15.63 -17.47 13.06
C PRO A 178 16.72 -17.88 14.06
N TRP A 179 16.55 -19.06 14.64
CA TRP A 179 17.54 -19.63 15.56
C TRP A 179 18.93 -19.69 14.95
N VAL A 180 19.91 -19.20 15.69
CA VAL A 180 21.33 -19.42 15.42
C VAL A 180 21.94 -20.06 16.65
N GLU A 181 22.61 -21.21 16.49
CA GLU A 181 23.24 -21.91 17.60
C GLU A 181 24.31 -21.03 18.27
N PRO A 182 24.13 -20.63 19.53
CA PRO A 182 25.09 -19.80 20.23
C PRO A 182 26.43 -20.49 20.43
N THR A 183 27.48 -19.71 20.53
CA THR A 183 28.83 -20.24 20.67
C THR A 183 29.38 -20.11 22.07
N MET A 184 29.00 -19.07 22.81
CA MET A 184 29.48 -18.75 24.17
C MET A 184 28.63 -17.64 24.80
N ALA A 185 29.17 -16.97 25.80
CA ALA A 185 28.44 -15.98 26.61
C ALA A 185 28.04 -14.69 25.88
N GLU A 186 28.67 -14.35 24.75
CA GLU A 186 28.36 -13.10 24.03
C GLU A 186 27.13 -13.19 23.14
N ASP A 187 26.86 -14.38 22.60
CA ASP A 187 25.75 -14.68 21.69
C ASP A 187 24.73 -15.65 22.31
N MET A 188 24.85 -15.91 23.59
CA MET A 188 23.90 -16.69 24.39
C MET A 188 22.55 -15.97 24.44
N TYR A 189 21.45 -16.70 24.22
CA TYR A 189 20.12 -16.19 24.47
C TYR A 189 19.92 -15.83 25.94
N LYS A 190 19.42 -14.62 26.17
CA LYS A 190 19.11 -14.10 27.49
C LYS A 190 17.64 -14.26 27.83
N SER A 191 17.35 -14.38 29.10
CA SER A 191 15.96 -14.37 29.56
C SER A 191 15.23 -13.11 29.06
N GLY A 192 14.10 -13.31 28.36
CA GLY A 192 13.33 -12.26 27.72
C GLY A 192 13.57 -12.11 26.21
N GLU A 193 14.57 -12.77 25.64
CA GLU A 193 14.79 -12.78 24.18
C GLU A 193 13.92 -13.81 23.47
N TYR A 194 13.66 -13.57 22.18
CA TYR A 194 12.78 -14.37 21.35
C TYR A 194 13.51 -14.88 20.11
N MET A 195 13.12 -16.05 19.65
CA MET A 195 13.61 -16.60 18.37
C MET A 195 12.52 -17.43 17.70
N VAL A 196 12.69 -17.67 16.39
CA VAL A 196 11.88 -18.59 15.60
C VAL A 196 12.65 -19.90 15.47
N TRP A 197 12.09 -20.99 15.97
CA TRP A 197 12.69 -22.33 15.89
C TRP A 197 12.46 -22.96 14.51
N THR A 198 13.12 -24.06 14.26
CA THR A 198 13.06 -24.82 12.99
C THR A 198 11.67 -25.38 12.67
N ASP A 199 10.79 -25.51 13.67
CA ASP A 199 9.39 -25.90 13.51
C ASP A 199 8.47 -24.75 13.09
N GLY A 200 9.02 -23.53 12.98
CA GLY A 200 8.31 -22.32 12.61
C GLY A 200 7.58 -21.63 13.78
N GLN A 201 7.69 -22.16 15.00
CA GLN A 201 7.09 -21.53 16.17
C GLN A 201 8.05 -20.50 16.80
N THR A 202 7.47 -19.48 17.44
CA THR A 202 8.23 -18.49 18.20
C THR A 202 8.41 -18.99 19.63
N TYR A 203 9.63 -18.90 20.13
CA TYR A 203 10.01 -19.25 21.49
C TYR A 203 10.56 -18.03 22.21
N LYS A 204 10.20 -17.93 23.49
CA LYS A 204 10.77 -16.95 24.41
C LYS A 204 11.76 -17.66 25.33
N CYS A 205 12.96 -17.13 25.42
CA CYS A 205 13.94 -17.56 26.41
C CYS A 205 13.51 -17.13 27.81
N VAL A 206 13.35 -18.06 28.72
CA VAL A 206 12.97 -17.81 30.13
C VAL A 206 14.14 -17.93 31.09
N SER A 207 15.24 -18.56 30.63
CA SER A 207 16.48 -18.68 31.38
C SER A 207 17.68 -18.66 30.44
N ASP A 208 18.70 -17.87 30.76
CA ASP A 208 19.90 -17.73 29.89
C ASP A 208 20.44 -19.09 29.45
N THR A 209 20.60 -19.25 28.12
CA THR A 209 20.97 -20.56 27.57
C THR A 209 21.73 -20.45 26.23
N ASN A 210 22.62 -21.41 25.99
CA ASN A 210 23.23 -21.69 24.69
C ASN A 210 22.58 -22.90 24.00
N PHE A 211 21.59 -23.55 24.65
CA PHE A 211 21.00 -24.77 24.15
C PHE A 211 19.67 -24.51 23.45
N SER A 212 19.39 -25.33 22.48
CA SER A 212 18.13 -25.32 21.74
C SER A 212 16.93 -25.72 22.61
N PRO A 213 15.68 -25.46 22.16
CA PRO A 213 14.49 -25.97 22.81
C PRO A 213 14.43 -27.52 22.88
N GLU A 214 15.09 -28.20 21.97
CA GLU A 214 15.17 -29.67 21.96
C GLU A 214 16.15 -30.17 23.00
N ASP A 215 17.28 -29.49 23.20
CA ASP A 215 18.32 -29.90 24.14
C ASP A 215 18.05 -29.44 25.58
N TYR A 216 17.39 -28.30 25.74
CA TYR A 216 17.06 -27.74 27.06
C TYR A 216 15.68 -27.03 27.04
N PRO A 217 14.58 -27.81 26.98
CA PRO A 217 13.23 -27.25 26.84
C PRO A 217 12.80 -26.36 28.02
N GLU A 218 13.37 -26.57 29.20
CA GLU A 218 13.05 -25.80 30.41
C GLU A 218 13.50 -24.32 30.32
N ALA A 219 14.42 -23.99 29.40
CA ALA A 219 14.84 -22.62 29.16
C ALA A 219 13.93 -21.88 28.19
N TRP A 220 12.93 -22.51 27.59
CA TRP A 220 12.12 -21.98 26.53
C TRP A 220 10.62 -22.11 26.79
N GLU A 221 9.89 -21.10 26.40
CA GLU A 221 8.42 -21.07 26.39
C GLU A 221 7.92 -20.80 24.97
N VAL A 222 7.00 -21.65 24.49
CA VAL A 222 6.35 -21.44 23.20
C VAL A 222 5.40 -20.26 23.30
N VAL A 223 5.54 -19.29 22.41
CA VAL A 223 4.64 -18.14 22.32
C VAL A 223 3.44 -18.53 21.47
N GLN A 224 2.23 -18.37 22.00
CA GLN A 224 0.99 -18.61 21.25
C GLN A 224 0.56 -17.32 20.57
N ASP A 225 0.23 -17.41 19.30
CA ASP A 225 -0.41 -16.30 18.58
C ASP A 225 -1.81 -16.09 19.17
N GLU A 226 -2.10 -14.86 19.62
CA GLU A 226 -3.44 -14.47 20.09
C GLU A 226 -4.40 -14.18 18.93
#